data_c613c639d95a3ec5af5d73b5a1a6ec19
#
_entry.id   c613c639d95a3ec5af5d73b5a1a6ec19
#
_cell.length_a   1.000
_cell.length_b   1.000
_cell.length_c   1.000
_cell.angle_alpha   90.00
_cell.angle_beta   90.00
_cell.angle_gamma   90.00
#
_symmetry.space_group_name_H-M   'P 1'
#
loop_
_entity.id
_entity.type
_entity.pdbx_description
1 polymer ?
#
loop_
_entity_poly.entity_id
_entity_poly.type
_entity_poly.pdbx_seq_one_letter_code
_entity_poly.pdbx_strand_id
1 'polypeptide(L)'
;MTRENIRNIAIIAHVDHGKTTLVNEMLKQGGVFRENQQVADRVMDSNDLEKERGITILAKNTSVHYKGVKINVVDTPGHADFGGEVERVLKMVDGVLLLIDSFEGPMPQTRFVLQHALALGLPVITVVNKVDRPDARCDEVVSEAIDLMIDLDADESQLDTPIVYASARAGTATLDPSVPGVDLRPLFDTILEYIPAPKGDPEGPAQMLISTIDYNEFVGRIGIGRITRGTMKLNTMKTRCNYENPEMHESFRLSSLFAFDGLKRVPIEEASMGEIVAITGIEDIMIGDTICAPDALEPLPFVKITEPTVVMTFSVNDSPFAGREGTYVTSRHLRARLMRELETDVSLRVEETDSPDAFRVSGRGELHLSVLIENMRRQGYEFQVSKPEVLIQYDENGNKLEPVEKMVCDVPSEYAGAVIEKIGRRRGVMDNMSGMDRVRLEFTVPSRGLFGYRSEFMTDTRG
;
A
#
# COMPACT_ATOMS: atom_id res chain seq x y z
N MET A 1 8.45 9.30 -26.33
CA MET A 1 8.22 10.72 -25.99
C MET A 1 8.10 10.89 -24.49
N THR A 2 8.35 12.08 -23.95
CA THR A 2 8.21 12.39 -22.52
C THR A 2 6.96 13.24 -22.32
N ARG A 3 6.16 12.90 -21.30
CA ARG A 3 4.92 13.63 -21.01
C ARG A 3 5.12 14.60 -19.84
N GLU A 4 5.65 15.79 -20.17
CA GLU A 4 6.10 16.79 -19.19
C GLU A 4 5.00 17.35 -18.26
N ASN A 5 3.73 17.23 -18.65
CA ASN A 5 2.59 17.76 -17.89
C ASN A 5 2.06 16.77 -16.80
N ILE A 6 2.76 15.68 -16.54
CA ILE A 6 2.40 14.70 -15.50
C ILE A 6 3.62 14.34 -14.67
N ARG A 7 3.40 14.10 -13.37
CA ARG A 7 4.32 13.41 -12.45
C ARG A 7 3.53 12.36 -11.68
N ASN A 8 4.09 11.18 -11.52
CA ASN A 8 3.49 10.10 -10.72
C ASN A 8 4.41 9.83 -9.54
N ILE A 9 3.93 10.04 -8.33
CA ILE A 9 4.71 9.84 -7.10
C ILE A 9 3.99 8.93 -6.12
N ALA A 10 4.76 8.16 -5.36
CA ALA A 10 4.26 7.45 -4.17
C ALA A 10 4.79 8.12 -2.91
N ILE A 11 4.04 8.07 -1.81
CA ILE A 11 4.50 8.55 -0.52
C ILE A 11 4.77 7.38 0.39
N ILE A 12 6.01 7.27 0.84
CA ILE A 12 6.51 6.30 1.80
C ILE A 12 6.65 6.98 3.15
N ALA A 13 6.01 6.45 4.18
CA ALA A 13 6.13 6.98 5.53
C ALA A 13 5.87 5.90 6.58
N HIS A 14 6.47 6.04 7.74
CA HIS A 14 6.05 5.31 8.92
C HIS A 14 4.71 5.85 9.46
N VAL A 15 4.05 5.06 10.30
CA VAL A 15 2.85 5.48 11.05
C VAL A 15 3.19 6.77 11.83
N ASP A 16 2.25 7.71 11.85
CA ASP A 16 2.36 8.99 12.54
C ASP A 16 3.45 9.96 12.05
N HIS A 17 4.25 9.63 11.03
CA HIS A 17 5.20 10.58 10.42
C HIS A 17 4.52 11.75 9.69
N GLY A 18 3.19 11.74 9.55
CA GLY A 18 2.40 12.84 9.03
C GLY A 18 2.05 12.74 7.54
N LYS A 19 2.06 11.54 6.97
CA LYS A 19 1.71 11.26 5.57
C LYS A 19 0.35 11.86 5.17
N THR A 20 -0.71 11.49 5.87
CA THR A 20 -2.06 11.97 5.59
C THR A 20 -2.17 13.50 5.73
N THR A 21 -1.49 14.07 6.72
CA THR A 21 -1.46 15.52 6.93
C THR A 21 -0.77 16.23 5.76
N LEU A 22 0.38 15.72 5.30
CA LEU A 22 1.10 16.28 4.16
C LEU A 22 0.26 16.23 2.89
N VAL A 23 -0.35 15.08 2.58
CA VAL A 23 -1.23 14.93 1.40
C VAL A 23 -2.42 15.88 1.46
N ASN A 24 -3.04 16.05 2.63
CA ASN A 24 -4.13 17.00 2.81
C ASN A 24 -3.70 18.44 2.53
N GLU A 25 -2.52 18.84 3.01
CA GLU A 25 -1.99 20.18 2.72
C GLU A 25 -1.59 20.34 1.25
N MET A 26 -1.03 19.31 0.62
CA MET A 26 -0.78 19.31 -0.83
C MET A 26 -2.08 19.50 -1.62
N LEU A 27 -3.18 18.82 -1.23
CA LEU A 27 -4.50 18.97 -1.86
C LEU A 27 -5.06 20.39 -1.69
N LYS A 28 -4.90 21.00 -0.51
CA LYS A 28 -5.36 22.37 -0.24
C LYS A 28 -4.60 23.37 -1.11
N GLN A 29 -3.28 23.30 -1.12
CA GLN A 29 -2.41 24.23 -1.83
C GLN A 29 -2.33 23.96 -3.33
N GLY A 30 -2.61 22.72 -3.76
CA GLY A 30 -2.75 22.32 -5.17
C GLY A 30 -4.08 22.70 -5.82
N GLY A 31 -4.90 23.54 -5.16
CA GLY A 31 -6.12 24.12 -5.74
C GLY A 31 -7.31 23.17 -5.89
N VAL A 32 -7.28 22.00 -5.24
CA VAL A 32 -8.36 21.01 -5.32
C VAL A 32 -9.61 21.44 -4.54
N PHE A 33 -9.43 22.24 -3.48
CA PHE A 33 -10.53 22.73 -2.65
C PHE A 33 -10.82 24.22 -2.92
N ARG A 34 -12.09 24.61 -2.85
CA ARG A 34 -12.47 26.02 -2.91
C ARG A 34 -12.04 26.73 -1.63
N GLU A 35 -11.65 28.01 -1.70
CA GLU A 35 -11.12 28.82 -0.59
C GLU A 35 -11.98 28.80 0.69
N ASN A 36 -13.28 28.52 0.59
CA ASN A 36 -14.21 28.47 1.74
C ASN A 36 -14.71 27.06 2.09
N GLN A 37 -14.12 26.01 1.52
CA GLN A 37 -14.53 24.64 1.82
C GLN A 37 -13.84 24.15 3.11
N GLN A 38 -14.62 23.92 4.18
CA GLN A 38 -14.09 23.21 5.36
C GLN A 38 -13.75 21.78 4.96
N VAL A 39 -12.47 21.48 4.96
CA VAL A 39 -11.96 20.14 4.70
C VAL A 39 -11.84 19.43 6.04
N ALA A 40 -12.49 18.29 6.18
CA ALA A 40 -12.32 17.45 7.36
C ALA A 40 -10.84 17.04 7.50
N ASP A 41 -10.33 17.01 8.71
CA ASP A 41 -9.00 16.44 8.95
C ASP A 41 -8.95 14.98 8.51
N ARG A 42 -7.84 14.57 7.86
CA ARG A 42 -7.59 13.21 7.37
C ARG A 42 -8.54 12.74 6.25
N VAL A 43 -8.69 13.58 5.22
CA VAL A 43 -9.58 13.28 4.07
C VAL A 43 -9.18 12.00 3.31
N MET A 44 -7.90 11.61 3.33
CA MET A 44 -7.40 10.38 2.73
C MET A 44 -7.76 9.14 3.54
N ASP A 45 -7.88 9.23 4.86
CA ASP A 45 -8.24 8.09 5.71
C ASP A 45 -9.77 7.91 5.71
N SER A 46 -10.29 7.24 4.69
CA SER A 46 -11.73 7.01 4.54
C SER A 46 -12.28 5.92 5.46
N ASN A 47 -11.40 5.06 6.01
CA ASN A 47 -11.75 3.98 6.91
C ASN A 47 -11.45 4.40 8.37
N ASP A 48 -12.43 4.24 9.27
CA ASP A 48 -12.25 4.56 10.69
C ASP A 48 -11.15 3.73 11.35
N LEU A 49 -10.89 2.50 10.85
CA LEU A 49 -9.76 1.67 11.29
C LEU A 49 -8.40 2.25 10.91
N GLU A 50 -8.27 2.84 9.72
CA GLU A 50 -7.04 3.53 9.31
C GLU A 50 -6.77 4.71 10.24
N LYS A 51 -7.82 5.49 10.57
CA LYS A 51 -7.72 6.63 11.49
C LYS A 51 -7.32 6.23 12.90
N GLU A 52 -7.92 5.17 13.44
CA GLU A 52 -7.67 4.68 14.80
C GLU A 52 -6.31 4.03 14.95
N ARG A 53 -5.90 3.23 13.95
CA ARG A 53 -4.62 2.52 13.97
C ARG A 53 -3.47 3.36 13.43
N GLY A 54 -3.76 4.50 12.79
CA GLY A 54 -2.79 5.36 12.14
C GLY A 54 -2.09 4.74 10.94
N ILE A 55 -2.61 3.64 10.37
CA ILE A 55 -2.01 2.91 9.25
C ILE A 55 -2.84 3.06 7.98
N THR A 56 -2.19 3.15 6.83
CA THR A 56 -2.84 2.99 5.53
C THR A 56 -3.01 1.50 5.26
N ILE A 57 -4.24 1.07 5.03
CA ILE A 57 -4.60 -0.32 4.72
C ILE A 57 -4.70 -0.52 3.21
N LEU A 58 -5.35 0.42 2.51
CA LEU A 58 -5.55 0.37 1.07
C LEU A 58 -4.83 1.53 0.38
N ALA A 59 -4.17 1.22 -0.73
CA ALA A 59 -3.59 2.24 -1.59
C ALA A 59 -4.67 3.16 -2.17
N LYS A 60 -4.44 4.46 -2.12
CA LYS A 60 -5.37 5.47 -2.64
C LYS A 60 -4.67 6.34 -3.66
N ASN A 61 -5.40 6.65 -4.73
CA ASN A 61 -4.91 7.54 -5.77
C ASN A 61 -5.56 8.92 -5.60
N THR A 62 -4.75 9.95 -5.64
CA THR A 62 -5.19 11.33 -5.67
C THR A 62 -4.35 12.13 -6.65
N SER A 63 -4.74 13.36 -6.95
CA SER A 63 -3.93 14.25 -7.76
C SER A 63 -4.03 15.68 -7.32
N VAL A 64 -2.97 16.43 -7.56
CA VAL A 64 -2.91 17.88 -7.37
C VAL A 64 -2.40 18.53 -8.64
N HIS A 65 -2.71 19.81 -8.84
CA HIS A 65 -2.24 20.58 -9.99
C HIS A 65 -1.30 21.69 -9.52
N TYR A 66 -0.12 21.75 -10.12
CA TYR A 66 0.85 22.78 -9.80
C TYR A 66 1.59 23.23 -11.07
N LYS A 67 1.62 24.55 -11.32
CA LYS A 67 2.26 25.14 -12.52
C LYS A 67 1.86 24.48 -13.85
N GLY A 68 0.59 24.04 -13.98
CA GLY A 68 0.09 23.36 -15.18
C GLY A 68 0.47 21.90 -15.30
N VAL A 69 1.17 21.33 -14.32
CA VAL A 69 1.50 19.90 -14.23
C VAL A 69 0.55 19.23 -13.26
N LYS A 70 0.03 18.06 -13.67
CA LYS A 70 -0.74 17.17 -12.81
C LYS A 70 0.22 16.24 -12.07
N ILE A 71 0.19 16.26 -10.76
CA ILE A 71 0.97 15.38 -9.89
C ILE A 71 0.00 14.35 -9.33
N ASN A 72 0.07 13.11 -9.83
CA ASN A 72 -0.63 11.97 -9.26
C ASN A 72 0.12 11.52 -8.02
N VAL A 73 -0.58 11.39 -6.92
CA VAL A 73 -0.04 10.95 -5.62
C VAL A 73 -0.70 9.64 -5.25
N VAL A 74 0.10 8.59 -5.13
CA VAL A 74 -0.36 7.27 -4.70
C VAL A 74 0.07 7.05 -3.26
N ASP A 75 -0.91 6.85 -2.39
CA ASP A 75 -0.68 6.52 -1.00
C ASP A 75 -0.33 5.04 -0.87
N THR A 76 0.79 4.70 -0.21
CA THR A 76 1.26 3.33 -0.06
C THR A 76 0.96 2.78 1.33
N PRO A 77 0.48 1.53 1.44
CA PRO A 77 0.47 0.84 2.73
C PRO A 77 1.89 0.75 3.31
N GLY A 78 2.02 0.93 4.62
CA GLY A 78 3.32 0.88 5.29
C GLY A 78 3.68 -0.47 5.89
N HIS A 79 2.75 -1.42 5.98
CA HIS A 79 2.94 -2.68 6.67
C HIS A 79 3.37 -3.81 5.72
N ALA A 80 4.28 -4.68 6.17
CA ALA A 80 4.82 -5.79 5.38
C ALA A 80 3.75 -6.79 4.89
N ASP A 81 2.65 -6.97 5.63
CA ASP A 81 1.52 -7.82 5.20
C ASP A 81 0.89 -7.37 3.87
N PHE A 82 1.12 -6.10 3.49
CA PHE A 82 0.64 -5.51 2.24
C PHE A 82 1.76 -5.37 1.18
N GLY A 83 2.87 -6.10 1.32
CA GLY A 83 4.05 -5.97 0.47
C GLY A 83 3.78 -6.09 -1.04
N GLY A 84 2.94 -7.02 -1.45
CA GLY A 84 2.54 -7.15 -2.84
C GLY A 84 1.78 -5.93 -3.38
N GLU A 85 1.00 -5.24 -2.53
CA GLU A 85 0.33 -3.99 -2.91
C GLU A 85 1.32 -2.85 -3.05
N VAL A 86 2.28 -2.76 -2.13
CA VAL A 86 3.36 -1.77 -2.19
C VAL A 86 4.12 -1.88 -3.50
N GLU A 87 4.56 -3.09 -3.88
CA GLU A 87 5.31 -3.29 -5.11
C GLU A 87 4.49 -2.94 -6.37
N ARG A 88 3.21 -3.30 -6.40
CA ARG A 88 2.31 -2.94 -7.51
C ARG A 88 2.12 -1.43 -7.63
N VAL A 89 1.97 -0.74 -6.51
CA VAL A 89 1.85 0.73 -6.46
C VAL A 89 3.14 1.38 -6.96
N LEU A 90 4.30 0.92 -6.48
CA LEU A 90 5.60 1.47 -6.88
C LEU A 90 5.87 1.30 -8.39
N LYS A 91 5.33 0.27 -9.04
CA LYS A 91 5.40 0.12 -10.50
C LYS A 91 4.53 1.11 -11.29
N MET A 92 3.60 1.80 -10.63
CA MET A 92 2.77 2.82 -11.28
C MET A 92 3.38 4.22 -11.25
N VAL A 93 4.44 4.44 -10.46
CA VAL A 93 4.98 5.77 -10.21
C VAL A 93 6.36 5.95 -10.85
N ASP A 94 6.81 7.21 -10.93
CA ASP A 94 8.09 7.60 -11.51
C ASP A 94 9.09 8.05 -10.45
N GLY A 95 8.68 8.13 -9.18
CA GLY A 95 9.53 8.44 -8.04
C GLY A 95 8.77 8.42 -6.72
N VAL A 96 9.47 8.58 -5.62
CA VAL A 96 8.90 8.47 -4.26
C VAL A 96 9.26 9.65 -3.38
N LEU A 97 8.34 10.03 -2.49
CA LEU A 97 8.60 10.90 -1.36
C LEU A 97 8.82 10.04 -0.12
N LEU A 98 10.01 10.08 0.44
CA LEU A 98 10.36 9.43 1.70
C LEU A 98 10.12 10.41 2.85
N LEU A 99 9.00 10.24 3.55
CA LEU A 99 8.59 11.13 4.65
C LEU A 99 9.09 10.57 5.98
N ILE A 100 9.91 11.36 6.68
CA ILE A 100 10.54 10.98 7.96
C ILE A 100 10.23 12.04 9.01
N ASP A 101 9.89 11.61 10.23
CA ASP A 101 9.73 12.50 11.38
C ASP A 101 11.11 13.06 11.81
N SER A 102 11.18 14.38 12.03
CA SER A 102 12.42 15.09 12.40
C SER A 102 13.01 14.70 13.76
N PHE A 103 12.26 13.97 14.58
CA PHE A 103 12.73 13.47 15.88
C PHE A 103 12.94 11.96 15.89
N GLU A 104 11.97 11.18 15.34
CA GLU A 104 12.03 9.71 15.39
C GLU A 104 13.06 9.13 14.40
N GLY A 105 13.24 9.79 13.24
CA GLY A 105 14.11 9.28 12.18
C GLY A 105 13.47 8.14 11.37
N PRO A 106 14.26 7.41 10.56
CA PRO A 106 13.79 6.29 9.77
C PRO A 106 13.40 5.11 10.65
N MET A 107 12.20 4.56 10.42
CA MET A 107 11.63 3.46 11.19
C MET A 107 11.60 2.15 10.39
N PRO A 108 11.49 0.97 11.03
CA PRO A 108 11.59 -0.33 10.35
C PRO A 108 10.62 -0.54 9.18
N GLN A 109 9.39 -0.03 9.26
CA GLN A 109 8.42 -0.14 8.17
C GLN A 109 8.83 0.67 6.94
N THR A 110 9.43 1.84 7.15
CA THR A 110 9.99 2.68 6.08
C THR A 110 11.04 1.92 5.27
N ARG A 111 11.90 1.15 5.95
CA ARG A 111 12.94 0.34 5.32
C ARG A 111 12.39 -0.63 4.29
N PHE A 112 11.32 -1.35 4.64
CA PHE A 112 10.71 -2.34 3.74
C PHE A 112 10.22 -1.70 2.43
N VAL A 113 9.46 -0.61 2.50
CA VAL A 113 8.92 0.05 1.31
C VAL A 113 10.04 0.75 0.51
N LEU A 114 10.99 1.36 1.20
CA LEU A 114 12.14 2.02 0.57
C LEU A 114 13.02 1.02 -0.19
N GLN A 115 13.26 -0.17 0.36
CA GLN A 115 14.01 -1.24 -0.32
C GLN A 115 13.39 -1.60 -1.67
N HIS A 116 12.07 -1.72 -1.74
CA HIS A 116 11.38 -2.01 -2.99
C HIS A 116 11.47 -0.84 -3.99
N ALA A 117 11.39 0.40 -3.50
CA ALA A 117 11.53 1.59 -4.35
C ALA A 117 12.95 1.69 -4.95
N LEU A 118 13.98 1.48 -4.13
CA LEU A 118 15.40 1.50 -4.57
C LEU A 118 15.67 0.36 -5.56
N ALA A 119 15.18 -0.85 -5.31
CA ALA A 119 15.34 -1.99 -6.21
C ALA A 119 14.67 -1.77 -7.59
N LEU A 120 13.64 -0.93 -7.67
CA LEU A 120 13.00 -0.51 -8.92
C LEU A 120 13.74 0.67 -9.60
N GLY A 121 14.82 1.18 -9.01
CA GLY A 121 15.57 2.33 -9.53
C GLY A 121 14.78 3.64 -9.47
N LEU A 122 13.80 3.76 -8.57
CA LEU A 122 13.01 4.98 -8.42
C LEU A 122 13.82 6.07 -7.72
N PRO A 123 13.82 7.33 -8.23
CA PRO A 123 14.38 8.47 -7.53
C PRO A 123 13.60 8.74 -6.25
N VAL A 124 14.32 9.14 -5.21
CA VAL A 124 13.78 9.41 -3.88
C VAL A 124 13.93 10.89 -3.57
N ILE A 125 12.90 11.53 -3.02
CA ILE A 125 12.97 12.84 -2.38
C ILE A 125 12.77 12.61 -0.88
N THR A 126 13.77 12.99 -0.07
CA THR A 126 13.66 12.87 1.38
C THR A 126 12.96 14.09 1.96
N VAL A 127 11.85 13.88 2.66
CA VAL A 127 11.06 14.94 3.31
C VAL A 127 11.15 14.75 4.82
N VAL A 128 11.93 15.62 5.48
CA VAL A 128 12.02 15.68 6.95
C VAL A 128 10.85 16.50 7.47
N ASN A 129 9.89 15.85 8.09
CA ASN A 129 8.63 16.46 8.54
C ASN A 129 8.64 16.77 10.04
N LYS A 130 7.72 17.62 10.45
CA LYS A 130 7.54 18.10 11.83
C LYS A 130 8.74 18.92 12.34
N VAL A 131 9.38 19.68 11.46
CA VAL A 131 10.51 20.54 11.82
C VAL A 131 10.14 21.69 12.79
N ASP A 132 8.84 21.93 12.99
CA ASP A 132 8.28 22.85 13.97
C ASP A 132 8.36 22.32 15.42
N ARG A 133 8.76 21.08 15.64
CA ARG A 133 8.93 20.51 16.98
C ARG A 133 10.17 21.09 17.68
N PRO A 134 10.09 21.36 18.98
CA PRO A 134 11.23 21.89 19.74
C PRO A 134 12.36 20.86 19.92
N ASP A 135 12.06 19.57 19.78
CA ASP A 135 12.97 18.42 19.90
C ASP A 135 13.43 17.87 18.53
N ALA A 136 13.21 18.63 17.43
CA ALA A 136 13.66 18.25 16.10
C ALA A 136 15.19 18.17 16.01
N ARG A 137 15.70 17.09 15.39
CA ARG A 137 17.13 16.80 15.18
C ARG A 137 17.41 16.55 13.69
N CYS A 138 17.07 17.54 12.87
CA CYS A 138 17.01 17.40 11.40
C CYS A 138 18.30 16.87 10.78
N ASP A 139 19.48 17.38 11.18
CA ASP A 139 20.77 16.97 10.59
C ASP A 139 21.10 15.49 10.89
N GLU A 140 20.79 15.04 12.11
CA GLU A 140 20.97 13.64 12.50
C GLU A 140 20.02 12.73 11.72
N VAL A 141 18.74 13.11 11.58
CA VAL A 141 17.73 12.35 10.84
C VAL A 141 18.07 12.25 9.35
N VAL A 142 18.62 13.30 8.75
CA VAL A 142 19.12 13.27 7.38
C VAL A 142 20.26 12.26 7.25
N SER A 143 21.23 12.28 8.18
CA SER A 143 22.34 11.30 8.19
C SER A 143 21.81 9.87 8.34
N GLU A 144 20.88 9.63 9.26
CA GLU A 144 20.22 8.32 9.45
C GLU A 144 19.48 7.85 8.19
N ALA A 145 18.86 8.77 7.45
CA ALA A 145 18.17 8.44 6.21
C ALA A 145 19.13 8.03 5.10
N ILE A 146 20.26 8.73 4.98
CA ILE A 146 21.33 8.39 4.03
C ILE A 146 21.97 7.04 4.41
N ASP A 147 22.28 6.83 5.69
CA ASP A 147 22.80 5.55 6.19
C ASP A 147 21.83 4.40 5.89
N LEU A 148 20.53 4.62 6.05
CA LEU A 148 19.52 3.63 5.68
C LEU A 148 19.54 3.32 4.17
N MET A 149 19.69 4.33 3.30
CA MET A 149 19.78 4.11 1.86
C MET A 149 21.03 3.32 1.49
N ILE A 150 22.18 3.63 2.12
CA ILE A 150 23.42 2.87 1.94
C ILE A 150 23.25 1.42 2.38
N ASP A 151 22.64 1.18 3.53
CA ASP A 151 22.31 -0.15 4.04
C ASP A 151 21.38 -0.96 3.11
N LEU A 152 20.64 -0.27 2.25
CA LEU A 152 19.71 -0.85 1.28
C LEU A 152 20.29 -0.94 -0.13
N ASP A 153 21.60 -0.80 -0.26
CA ASP A 153 22.35 -0.86 -1.53
C ASP A 153 21.87 0.19 -2.57
N ALA A 154 21.48 1.40 -2.11
CA ALA A 154 21.16 2.51 -3.00
C ALA A 154 22.35 2.86 -3.88
N ASP A 155 22.08 3.15 -5.15
CA ASP A 155 23.12 3.61 -6.07
C ASP A 155 23.50 5.09 -5.83
N GLU A 156 24.59 5.54 -6.46
CA GLU A 156 25.12 6.89 -6.27
C GLU A 156 24.08 7.98 -6.66
N SER A 157 23.27 7.73 -7.68
CA SER A 157 22.21 8.66 -8.12
C SER A 157 21.04 8.73 -7.14
N GLN A 158 20.76 7.64 -6.44
CA GLN A 158 19.72 7.58 -5.41
C GLN A 158 20.19 8.21 -4.08
N LEU A 159 21.50 8.17 -3.80
CA LEU A 159 22.08 8.81 -2.62
C LEU A 159 22.15 10.35 -2.75
N ASP A 160 22.25 10.87 -3.98
CA ASP A 160 22.17 12.32 -4.25
C ASP A 160 20.70 12.81 -4.20
N THR A 161 20.01 12.47 -3.11
CA THR A 161 18.59 12.78 -2.90
C THR A 161 18.40 14.22 -2.47
N PRO A 162 17.48 15.00 -3.08
CA PRO A 162 17.11 16.30 -2.55
C PRO A 162 16.40 16.14 -1.20
N ILE A 163 16.74 17.05 -0.27
CA ILE A 163 16.18 17.08 1.08
C ILE A 163 15.24 18.29 1.20
N VAL A 164 14.01 18.01 1.63
CA VAL A 164 13.01 19.03 1.88
C VAL A 164 12.62 18.97 3.36
N TYR A 165 12.65 20.12 4.03
CA TYR A 165 12.25 20.25 5.42
C TYR A 165 10.81 20.77 5.46
N ALA A 166 9.91 20.08 6.14
CA ALA A 166 8.49 20.40 6.12
C ALA A 166 7.85 20.41 7.51
N SER A 167 6.84 21.25 7.67
CA SER A 167 5.82 21.11 8.70
C SER A 167 4.48 20.87 8.00
N ALA A 168 4.10 19.60 7.86
CA ALA A 168 2.83 19.26 7.25
C ALA A 168 1.63 19.88 8.00
N ARG A 169 1.74 20.03 9.32
CA ARG A 169 0.71 20.66 10.15
C ARG A 169 0.55 22.16 9.86
N ALA A 170 1.67 22.85 9.63
CA ALA A 170 1.66 24.28 9.28
C ALA A 170 1.45 24.52 7.79
N GLY A 171 1.54 23.47 6.95
CA GLY A 171 1.45 23.56 5.50
C GLY A 171 2.65 24.25 4.87
N THR A 172 3.85 24.09 5.43
CA THR A 172 5.06 24.81 4.99
C THR A 172 6.20 23.85 4.67
N ALA A 173 7.06 24.26 3.74
CA ALA A 173 8.28 23.56 3.38
C ALA A 173 9.42 24.53 3.07
N THR A 174 10.66 24.07 3.21
CA THR A 174 11.89 24.82 2.86
C THR A 174 13.00 23.85 2.43
N LEU A 175 13.95 24.33 1.67
CA LEU A 175 15.18 23.58 1.33
C LEU A 175 16.33 23.86 2.30
N ASP A 176 16.20 24.90 3.13
CA ASP A 176 17.19 25.29 4.14
C ASP A 176 16.51 25.34 5.51
N PRO A 177 16.90 24.46 6.46
CA PRO A 177 16.28 24.40 7.78
C PRO A 177 16.46 25.67 8.62
N SER A 178 17.43 26.53 8.26
CA SER A 178 17.64 27.83 8.92
C SER A 178 16.62 28.90 8.48
N VAL A 179 15.88 28.65 7.39
CA VAL A 179 14.90 29.56 6.82
C VAL A 179 13.49 29.03 7.04
N PRO A 180 12.61 29.77 7.75
CA PRO A 180 11.23 29.35 7.93
C PRO A 180 10.50 29.17 6.60
N GLY A 181 9.85 28.01 6.44
CA GLY A 181 8.98 27.75 5.27
C GLY A 181 7.72 28.62 5.31
N VAL A 182 7.20 28.96 4.14
CA VAL A 182 5.99 29.78 3.98
C VAL A 182 4.80 28.96 3.50
N ASP A 183 5.04 28.08 2.55
CA ASP A 183 4.05 27.18 1.94
C ASP A 183 4.75 25.93 1.37
N LEU A 184 4.01 25.05 0.68
CA LEU A 184 4.55 23.82 0.10
C LEU A 184 5.18 23.98 -1.29
N ARG A 185 5.30 25.20 -1.81
CA ARG A 185 5.92 25.43 -3.14
C ARG A 185 7.33 24.83 -3.26
N PRO A 186 8.22 24.92 -2.25
CA PRO A 186 9.53 24.29 -2.35
C PRO A 186 9.45 22.76 -2.58
N LEU A 187 8.50 22.07 -1.93
CA LEU A 187 8.27 20.65 -2.15
C LEU A 187 7.74 20.37 -3.57
N PHE A 188 6.75 21.14 -4.04
CA PHE A 188 6.22 20.97 -5.40
C PHE A 188 7.28 21.25 -6.47
N ASP A 189 8.08 22.27 -6.29
CA ASP A 189 9.16 22.62 -7.23
C ASP A 189 10.21 21.50 -7.28
N THR A 190 10.62 20.95 -6.12
CA THR A 190 11.53 19.79 -6.04
C THR A 190 10.94 18.55 -6.74
N ILE A 191 9.63 18.29 -6.59
CA ILE A 191 8.96 17.18 -7.29
C ILE A 191 9.06 17.37 -8.80
N LEU A 192 8.77 18.59 -9.32
CA LEU A 192 8.81 18.86 -10.75
C LEU A 192 10.23 18.80 -11.34
N GLU A 193 11.23 19.19 -10.57
CA GLU A 193 12.63 19.21 -10.98
C GLU A 193 13.27 17.82 -10.94
N TYR A 194 13.04 17.08 -9.86
CA TYR A 194 13.77 15.84 -9.57
C TYR A 194 13.06 14.58 -10.04
N ILE A 195 11.72 14.50 -9.94
CA ILE A 195 11.00 13.33 -10.41
C ILE A 195 10.82 13.39 -11.93
N PRO A 196 11.27 12.37 -12.67
CA PRO A 196 11.14 12.39 -14.14
C PRO A 196 9.68 12.33 -14.58
N ALA A 197 9.39 12.96 -15.69
CA ALA A 197 8.10 12.79 -16.36
C ALA A 197 7.98 11.40 -17.01
N PRO A 198 6.77 10.84 -17.10
CA PRO A 198 6.54 9.55 -17.72
C PRO A 198 7.11 9.48 -19.16
N LYS A 199 7.81 8.39 -19.46
CA LYS A 199 8.37 8.12 -20.78
C LYS A 199 7.63 6.97 -21.45
N GLY A 200 7.38 7.06 -22.74
CA GLY A 200 6.73 6.02 -23.53
C GLY A 200 6.34 6.49 -24.92
N ASP A 201 5.54 5.70 -25.61
CA ASP A 201 5.03 6.02 -26.94
C ASP A 201 3.51 6.32 -26.87
N PRO A 202 3.10 7.59 -26.98
CA PRO A 202 1.69 7.97 -26.96
C PRO A 202 0.92 7.61 -28.23
N GLU A 203 1.62 7.41 -29.35
CA GLU A 203 1.02 7.05 -30.66
C GLU A 203 0.94 5.55 -30.90
N GLY A 204 1.60 4.76 -30.04
CA GLY A 204 1.60 3.31 -30.13
C GLY A 204 0.23 2.71 -29.77
N PRO A 205 0.05 1.40 -29.99
CA PRO A 205 -1.17 0.70 -29.60
C PRO A 205 -1.37 0.77 -28.08
N ALA A 206 -2.62 1.01 -27.68
CA ALA A 206 -2.98 1.21 -26.27
C ALA A 206 -2.62 -0.01 -25.41
N GLN A 207 -1.99 0.23 -24.25
CA GLN A 207 -1.59 -0.80 -23.29
C GLN A 207 -1.65 -0.24 -21.87
N MET A 208 -2.28 -0.99 -20.95
CA MET A 208 -2.43 -0.61 -19.54
C MET A 208 -2.39 -1.86 -18.67
N LEU A 209 -1.57 -1.87 -17.64
CA LEU A 209 -1.55 -2.94 -16.63
C LEU A 209 -2.51 -2.59 -15.49
N ILE A 210 -3.35 -3.53 -15.08
CA ILE A 210 -4.21 -3.40 -13.91
C ILE A 210 -3.40 -3.73 -12.66
N SER A 211 -3.17 -2.73 -11.83
CA SER A 211 -2.36 -2.83 -10.61
C SER A 211 -3.18 -2.93 -9.32
N THR A 212 -4.36 -2.31 -9.30
CA THR A 212 -5.31 -2.37 -8.17
C THR A 212 -6.74 -2.52 -8.68
N ILE A 213 -7.59 -3.06 -7.83
CA ILE A 213 -9.03 -3.22 -8.09
C ILE A 213 -9.81 -2.49 -7.00
N ASP A 214 -10.88 -1.85 -7.42
CA ASP A 214 -11.92 -1.33 -6.54
C ASP A 214 -13.28 -1.89 -6.97
N TYR A 215 -14.29 -1.72 -6.15
CA TYR A 215 -15.62 -2.23 -6.40
C TYR A 215 -16.69 -1.17 -6.10
N ASN A 216 -17.68 -1.12 -6.96
CA ASN A 216 -18.86 -0.31 -6.77
C ASN A 216 -20.12 -1.12 -7.11
N GLU A 217 -21.16 -1.06 -6.27
CA GLU A 217 -22.37 -1.87 -6.43
C GLU A 217 -23.12 -1.62 -7.75
N PHE A 218 -22.93 -0.46 -8.39
CA PHE A 218 -23.61 -0.09 -9.63
C PHE A 218 -22.85 -0.47 -10.90
N VAL A 219 -21.52 -0.46 -10.84
CA VAL A 219 -20.68 -0.68 -12.02
C VAL A 219 -19.80 -1.95 -11.92
N GLY A 220 -19.86 -2.64 -10.79
CA GLY A 220 -19.06 -3.82 -10.52
C GLY A 220 -17.57 -3.47 -10.22
N ARG A 221 -16.66 -4.35 -10.63
CA ARG A 221 -15.24 -4.16 -10.47
C ARG A 221 -14.70 -3.02 -11.33
N ILE A 222 -13.78 -2.28 -10.76
CA ILE A 222 -13.11 -1.13 -11.36
C ILE A 222 -11.62 -1.44 -11.38
N GLY A 223 -11.03 -1.60 -12.56
CA GLY A 223 -9.59 -1.79 -12.71
C GLY A 223 -8.87 -0.45 -12.69
N ILE A 224 -7.84 -0.33 -11.88
CA ILE A 224 -7.00 0.88 -11.78
C ILE A 224 -5.58 0.52 -12.17
N GLY A 225 -4.97 1.36 -12.99
CA GLY A 225 -3.61 1.17 -13.43
C GLY A 225 -3.06 2.36 -14.21
N ARG A 226 -1.80 2.25 -14.61
CA ARG A 226 -1.11 3.23 -15.43
C ARG A 226 -1.15 2.82 -16.90
N ILE A 227 -1.44 3.77 -17.76
CA ILE A 227 -1.30 3.58 -19.22
C ILE A 227 0.19 3.61 -19.54
N THR A 228 0.72 2.50 -20.03
CA THR A 228 2.15 2.34 -20.36
C THR A 228 2.47 2.84 -21.76
N ARG A 229 1.50 2.67 -22.69
CA ARG A 229 1.65 3.03 -24.10
C ARG A 229 0.30 3.42 -24.69
N GLY A 230 0.33 4.28 -25.70
CA GLY A 230 -0.82 4.68 -26.49
C GLY A 230 -1.86 5.52 -25.73
N THR A 231 -3.09 5.44 -26.22
CA THR A 231 -4.23 6.21 -25.69
C THR A 231 -5.43 5.32 -25.48
N MET A 232 -6.01 5.35 -24.28
CA MET A 232 -7.30 4.74 -23.96
C MET A 232 -8.41 5.72 -24.31
N LYS A 233 -9.39 5.28 -25.09
CA LYS A 233 -10.56 6.10 -25.48
C LYS A 233 -11.85 5.40 -25.07
N LEU A 234 -12.75 6.18 -24.51
CA LEU A 234 -14.08 5.72 -24.12
C LEU A 234 -14.84 5.14 -25.33
N ASN A 235 -15.65 4.14 -25.11
CA ASN A 235 -16.45 3.47 -26.13
C ASN A 235 -15.68 2.76 -27.24
N THR A 236 -14.38 2.54 -27.10
CA THR A 236 -13.59 1.73 -28.04
C THR A 236 -13.49 0.27 -27.58
N MET A 237 -13.27 -0.62 -28.57
CA MET A 237 -12.95 -2.01 -28.26
C MET A 237 -11.55 -2.15 -27.70
N LYS A 238 -11.42 -2.95 -26.68
CA LYS A 238 -10.16 -3.34 -26.04
C LYS A 238 -10.16 -4.85 -25.85
N THR A 239 -8.98 -5.40 -25.64
CA THR A 239 -8.82 -6.82 -25.33
C THR A 239 -8.05 -6.95 -24.02
N ARG A 240 -8.61 -7.70 -23.08
CA ARG A 240 -7.98 -8.16 -21.87
C ARG A 240 -7.10 -9.34 -22.21
N CYS A 241 -5.86 -9.33 -21.76
CA CYS A 241 -4.93 -10.45 -21.83
C CYS A 241 -4.15 -10.55 -20.52
N ASN A 242 -3.50 -11.69 -20.28
CA ASN A 242 -2.77 -11.92 -19.03
C ASN A 242 -1.42 -12.58 -19.33
N TYR A 243 -0.36 -12.13 -18.67
CA TYR A 243 1.00 -12.63 -18.88
C TYR A 243 1.18 -14.09 -18.47
N GLU A 244 0.51 -14.55 -17.41
CA GLU A 244 0.59 -15.93 -16.93
C GLU A 244 -0.33 -16.89 -17.71
N ASN A 245 -1.37 -16.36 -18.35
CA ASN A 245 -2.26 -17.12 -19.20
C ASN A 245 -2.36 -16.48 -20.60
N PRO A 246 -1.35 -16.66 -21.45
CA PRO A 246 -1.27 -16.02 -22.76
C PRO A 246 -2.41 -16.38 -23.72
N GLU A 247 -3.11 -17.49 -23.49
CA GLU A 247 -4.26 -17.91 -24.31
C GLU A 247 -5.58 -17.21 -23.90
N MET A 248 -5.58 -16.53 -22.75
CA MET A 248 -6.74 -15.80 -22.26
C MET A 248 -6.88 -14.45 -22.96
N HIS A 249 -7.81 -14.36 -23.88
CA HIS A 249 -8.15 -13.13 -24.57
C HIS A 249 -9.64 -12.88 -24.51
N GLU A 250 -10.02 -11.75 -23.96
CA GLU A 250 -11.42 -11.32 -23.89
C GLU A 250 -11.57 -9.91 -24.45
N SER A 251 -12.36 -9.78 -25.50
CA SER A 251 -12.65 -8.49 -26.10
C SER A 251 -13.87 -7.85 -25.43
N PHE A 252 -13.73 -6.60 -25.04
CA PHE A 252 -14.77 -5.83 -24.39
C PHE A 252 -14.82 -4.39 -24.91
N ARG A 253 -15.92 -3.72 -24.64
CA ARG A 253 -16.05 -2.29 -24.90
C ARG A 253 -15.74 -1.51 -23.62
N LEU A 254 -14.79 -0.58 -23.68
CA LEU A 254 -14.45 0.30 -22.57
C LEU A 254 -15.66 1.21 -22.27
N SER A 255 -16.44 0.83 -21.26
CA SER A 255 -17.72 1.48 -20.93
C SER A 255 -17.58 2.73 -20.09
N SER A 256 -16.53 2.80 -19.27
CA SER A 256 -16.21 3.99 -18.49
C SER A 256 -14.69 4.16 -18.36
N LEU A 257 -14.27 5.41 -18.38
CA LEU A 257 -12.88 5.82 -18.19
C LEU A 257 -12.87 7.02 -17.24
N PHE A 258 -12.09 6.92 -16.16
CA PHE A 258 -12.00 7.96 -15.14
C PHE A 258 -10.55 8.36 -14.92
N ALA A 259 -10.30 9.65 -14.78
CA ALA A 259 -9.08 10.20 -14.21
C ALA A 259 -9.30 10.53 -12.72
N PHE A 260 -8.19 10.66 -11.98
CA PHE A 260 -8.22 11.17 -10.62
C PHE A 260 -8.04 12.68 -10.66
N ASP A 261 -8.94 13.41 -9.98
CA ASP A 261 -8.85 14.86 -9.77
C ASP A 261 -9.14 15.16 -8.31
N GLY A 262 -8.10 15.53 -7.58
CA GLY A 262 -8.13 15.48 -6.12
C GLY A 262 -8.47 14.06 -5.66
N LEU A 263 -9.47 13.96 -4.79
CA LEU A 263 -9.96 12.69 -4.24
C LEU A 263 -11.08 12.05 -5.07
N LYS A 264 -11.49 12.67 -6.16
CA LYS A 264 -12.62 12.24 -6.97
C LYS A 264 -12.16 11.52 -8.24
N ARG A 265 -12.94 10.56 -8.67
CA ARG A 265 -12.88 10.00 -10.01
C ARG A 265 -13.77 10.84 -10.92
N VAL A 266 -13.17 11.44 -11.94
CA VAL A 266 -13.86 12.30 -12.91
C VAL A 266 -13.92 11.54 -14.24
N PRO A 267 -15.11 11.40 -14.85
CA PRO A 267 -15.23 10.73 -16.15
C PRO A 267 -14.51 11.58 -17.23
N ILE A 268 -13.78 10.88 -18.10
CA ILE A 268 -13.04 11.48 -19.20
C ILE A 268 -13.29 10.68 -20.49
N GLU A 269 -13.11 11.32 -21.64
CA GLU A 269 -13.29 10.68 -22.94
C GLU A 269 -12.05 9.91 -23.41
N GLU A 270 -10.86 10.40 -23.06
CA GLU A 270 -9.59 9.77 -23.40
C GLU A 270 -8.50 10.07 -22.36
N ALA A 271 -7.55 9.15 -22.25
CA ALA A 271 -6.32 9.30 -21.47
C ALA A 271 -5.17 8.64 -22.21
N SER A 272 -3.99 9.28 -22.15
CA SER A 272 -2.80 8.82 -22.87
C SER A 272 -1.73 8.29 -21.90
N MET A 273 -0.68 7.70 -22.47
CA MET A 273 0.50 7.19 -21.82
C MET A 273 0.97 8.03 -20.62
N GLY A 274 1.28 7.39 -19.50
CA GLY A 274 1.71 8.01 -18.25
C GLY A 274 0.58 8.36 -17.28
N GLU A 275 -0.69 8.41 -17.72
CA GLU A 275 -1.84 8.68 -16.84
C GLU A 275 -2.19 7.45 -16.01
N ILE A 276 -2.55 7.67 -14.73
CA ILE A 276 -3.18 6.67 -13.88
C ILE A 276 -4.69 6.84 -14.00
N VAL A 277 -5.38 5.79 -14.44
CA VAL A 277 -6.82 5.83 -14.71
C VAL A 277 -7.55 4.66 -14.07
N ALA A 278 -8.86 4.83 -13.93
CA ALA A 278 -9.77 3.77 -13.53
C ALA A 278 -10.69 3.42 -14.71
N ILE A 279 -10.92 2.14 -14.95
CA ILE A 279 -11.72 1.64 -16.07
C ILE A 279 -12.78 0.65 -15.59
N THR A 280 -13.88 0.57 -16.35
CA THR A 280 -14.93 -0.45 -16.19
C THR A 280 -15.31 -1.05 -17.54
N GLY A 281 -16.03 -2.15 -17.52
CA GLY A 281 -16.52 -2.82 -18.73
C GLY A 281 -16.20 -4.31 -18.79
N ILE A 282 -15.46 -4.83 -17.80
CA ILE A 282 -15.18 -6.25 -17.59
C ILE A 282 -15.67 -6.62 -16.20
N GLU A 283 -16.51 -7.63 -16.09
CA GLU A 283 -17.12 -8.04 -14.83
C GLU A 283 -16.11 -8.66 -13.86
N ASP A 284 -15.19 -9.46 -14.37
CA ASP A 284 -14.21 -10.23 -13.61
C ASP A 284 -12.76 -9.77 -13.84
N ILE A 285 -12.55 -8.47 -14.06
CA ILE A 285 -11.22 -7.88 -14.19
C ILE A 285 -10.37 -8.20 -12.95
N MET A 286 -9.11 -8.59 -13.18
CA MET A 286 -8.18 -9.01 -12.15
C MET A 286 -6.90 -8.18 -12.15
N ILE A 287 -6.23 -8.15 -10.99
CA ILE A 287 -4.88 -7.59 -10.88
C ILE A 287 -3.94 -8.45 -11.75
N GLY A 288 -3.08 -7.79 -12.55
CA GLY A 288 -2.18 -8.43 -13.50
C GLY A 288 -2.76 -8.55 -14.90
N ASP A 289 -4.04 -8.29 -15.10
CA ASP A 289 -4.60 -8.18 -16.44
C ASP A 289 -3.99 -6.98 -17.18
N THR A 290 -3.69 -7.18 -18.44
CA THR A 290 -3.25 -6.11 -19.33
C THR A 290 -4.37 -5.80 -20.32
N ILE A 291 -4.73 -4.54 -20.42
CA ILE A 291 -5.72 -4.04 -21.36
C ILE A 291 -4.98 -3.51 -22.59
N CYS A 292 -5.19 -4.18 -23.71
CA CYS A 292 -4.50 -3.93 -24.97
C CYS A 292 -5.44 -3.39 -26.05
N ALA A 293 -4.85 -2.80 -27.09
CA ALA A 293 -5.52 -2.62 -28.37
C ALA A 293 -5.80 -4.02 -28.98
N PRO A 294 -6.95 -4.25 -29.68
CA PRO A 294 -7.31 -5.58 -30.17
C PRO A 294 -6.32 -6.18 -31.19
N ASP A 295 -5.57 -5.34 -31.87
CA ASP A 295 -4.59 -5.66 -32.90
C ASP A 295 -3.15 -5.78 -32.40
N ALA A 296 -2.92 -5.55 -31.09
CA ALA A 296 -1.60 -5.59 -30.45
C ALA A 296 -1.70 -6.17 -29.04
N LEU A 297 -1.78 -7.48 -28.94
CA LEU A 297 -1.90 -8.22 -27.68
C LEU A 297 -0.51 -8.47 -27.08
N GLU A 298 -0.10 -7.63 -26.17
CA GLU A 298 1.20 -7.69 -25.49
C GLU A 298 0.99 -7.63 -23.97
N PRO A 299 0.77 -8.78 -23.30
CA PRO A 299 0.58 -8.81 -21.86
C PRO A 299 1.84 -8.38 -21.13
N LEU A 300 1.67 -7.52 -20.11
CA LEU A 300 2.77 -7.02 -19.28
C LEU A 300 3.02 -7.96 -18.09
N PRO A 301 4.29 -8.18 -17.71
CA PRO A 301 4.61 -8.89 -16.49
C PRO A 301 4.11 -8.11 -15.28
N PHE A 302 3.57 -8.82 -14.31
CA PHE A 302 3.04 -8.21 -13.10
C PHE A 302 3.58 -8.89 -11.84
N VAL A 303 3.39 -8.23 -10.69
CA VAL A 303 3.74 -8.78 -9.39
C VAL A 303 2.66 -9.75 -8.96
N LYS A 304 3.05 -11.02 -8.79
CA LYS A 304 2.13 -12.05 -8.31
C LYS A 304 1.52 -11.66 -6.98
N ILE A 305 0.25 -12.00 -6.82
CA ILE A 305 -0.43 -11.86 -5.55
C ILE A 305 0.16 -12.91 -4.61
N THR A 306 0.67 -12.46 -3.47
CA THR A 306 1.19 -13.36 -2.45
C THR A 306 0.09 -14.31 -1.98
N GLU A 307 0.34 -15.59 -2.01
CA GLU A 307 -0.61 -16.59 -1.54
C GLU A 307 -0.88 -16.45 -0.03
N PRO A 308 -2.11 -16.76 0.41
CA PRO A 308 -2.43 -16.79 1.83
C PRO A 308 -1.52 -17.74 2.61
N THR A 309 -1.13 -17.33 3.82
CA THR A 309 -0.29 -18.15 4.72
C THR A 309 -1.02 -18.55 6.00
N VAL A 310 -2.11 -17.85 6.34
CA VAL A 310 -2.89 -18.05 7.57
C VAL A 310 -4.34 -18.31 7.22
N VAL A 311 -4.96 -19.21 7.94
CA VAL A 311 -6.39 -19.56 7.80
C VAL A 311 -7.08 -19.49 9.16
N MET A 312 -8.32 -19.01 9.16
CA MET A 312 -9.24 -19.06 10.30
C MET A 312 -10.60 -19.55 9.83
N THR A 313 -11.33 -20.22 10.71
CA THR A 313 -12.72 -20.56 10.46
C THR A 313 -13.62 -19.46 11.00
N PHE A 314 -14.46 -18.92 10.14
CA PHE A 314 -15.51 -17.96 10.49
C PHE A 314 -16.83 -18.72 10.53
N SER A 315 -17.55 -18.66 11.64
CA SER A 315 -18.82 -19.37 11.79
C SER A 315 -19.87 -18.50 12.48
N VAL A 316 -21.11 -18.89 12.31
CA VAL A 316 -22.23 -18.28 13.04
C VAL A 316 -22.00 -18.41 14.54
N ASN A 317 -22.31 -17.35 15.29
CA ASN A 317 -22.23 -17.39 16.75
C ASN A 317 -23.36 -18.28 17.29
N ASP A 318 -23.00 -19.43 17.85
CA ASP A 318 -23.90 -20.41 18.46
C ASP A 318 -23.90 -20.35 19.99
N SER A 319 -23.25 -19.32 20.57
CA SER A 319 -23.20 -19.12 22.02
C SER A 319 -24.57 -18.69 22.56
N PRO A 320 -24.82 -18.85 23.89
CA PRO A 320 -26.04 -18.36 24.54
C PRO A 320 -26.28 -16.86 24.44
N PHE A 321 -25.28 -16.10 23.97
CA PHE A 321 -25.33 -14.65 23.80
C PHE A 321 -25.52 -14.23 22.34
N ALA A 322 -25.73 -15.17 21.42
CA ALA A 322 -25.94 -14.88 20.01
C ALA A 322 -27.11 -13.91 19.78
N GLY A 323 -26.91 -12.93 18.88
CA GLY A 323 -27.90 -11.93 18.49
C GLY A 323 -28.03 -10.76 19.46
N ARG A 324 -27.11 -10.56 20.39
CA ARG A 324 -27.13 -9.44 21.35
C ARG A 324 -26.35 -8.22 20.87
N GLU A 325 -25.28 -8.43 20.14
CA GLU A 325 -24.32 -7.40 19.75
C GLU A 325 -24.46 -6.99 18.28
N GLY A 326 -24.81 -7.96 17.41
CA GLY A 326 -24.91 -7.74 15.97
C GLY A 326 -26.32 -7.83 15.39
N THR A 327 -26.49 -7.20 14.25
CA THR A 327 -27.74 -7.26 13.45
C THR A 327 -27.72 -8.44 12.47
N TYR A 328 -26.53 -8.72 11.92
CA TYR A 328 -26.33 -9.76 10.89
C TYR A 328 -25.71 -11.02 11.53
N VAL A 329 -26.57 -11.97 11.89
CA VAL A 329 -26.23 -13.13 12.71
C VAL A 329 -26.39 -14.48 12.01
N THR A 330 -26.80 -14.49 10.74
CA THR A 330 -27.08 -15.75 10.02
C THR A 330 -25.94 -16.13 9.08
N SER A 331 -25.80 -17.44 8.76
CA SER A 331 -24.82 -17.93 7.79
C SER A 331 -25.00 -17.30 6.40
N ARG A 332 -26.21 -17.00 6.00
CA ARG A 332 -26.50 -16.29 4.75
C ARG A 332 -25.88 -14.88 4.73
N HIS A 333 -26.00 -14.14 5.82
CA HIS A 333 -25.40 -12.81 5.94
C HIS A 333 -23.85 -12.91 5.94
N LEU A 334 -23.32 -13.85 6.73
CA LEU A 334 -21.88 -14.09 6.83
C LEU A 334 -21.30 -14.46 5.46
N ARG A 335 -21.93 -15.41 4.75
CA ARG A 335 -21.52 -15.82 3.41
C ARG A 335 -21.52 -14.64 2.43
N ALA A 336 -22.64 -13.91 2.36
CA ALA A 336 -22.77 -12.79 1.44
C ALA A 336 -21.69 -11.71 1.70
N ARG A 337 -21.39 -11.44 2.96
CA ARG A 337 -20.35 -10.48 3.33
C ARG A 337 -18.95 -10.95 2.96
N LEU A 338 -18.62 -12.21 3.22
CA LEU A 338 -17.32 -12.80 2.87
C LEU A 338 -17.12 -12.85 1.35
N MET A 339 -18.17 -13.24 0.58
CA MET A 339 -18.09 -13.23 -0.90
C MET A 339 -17.93 -11.81 -1.46
N ARG A 340 -18.56 -10.82 -0.84
CA ARG A 340 -18.38 -9.42 -1.21
C ARG A 340 -16.95 -8.93 -0.98
N GLU A 341 -16.26 -9.41 0.04
CA GLU A 341 -14.86 -9.05 0.29
C GLU A 341 -13.95 -9.52 -0.85
N LEU A 342 -14.22 -10.68 -1.45
CA LEU A 342 -13.46 -11.20 -2.59
C LEU A 342 -13.54 -10.32 -3.85
N GLU A 343 -14.49 -9.41 -3.93
CA GLU A 343 -14.60 -8.47 -5.05
C GLU A 343 -13.46 -7.43 -5.05
N THR A 344 -12.95 -7.11 -3.88
CA THR A 344 -11.90 -6.10 -3.69
C THR A 344 -10.58 -6.69 -3.21
N ASP A 345 -10.62 -7.70 -2.36
CA ASP A 345 -9.44 -8.33 -1.78
C ASP A 345 -9.08 -9.63 -2.51
N VAL A 346 -8.23 -9.50 -3.49
CA VAL A 346 -7.75 -10.62 -4.33
C VAL A 346 -6.79 -11.57 -3.60
N SER A 347 -6.31 -11.21 -2.42
CA SER A 347 -5.42 -12.04 -1.59
C SER A 347 -6.16 -12.88 -0.55
N LEU A 348 -7.45 -12.63 -0.39
CA LEU A 348 -8.32 -13.41 0.47
C LEU A 348 -8.83 -14.64 -0.27
N ARG A 349 -8.96 -15.77 0.41
CA ARG A 349 -9.67 -16.95 -0.09
C ARG A 349 -10.75 -17.33 0.92
N VAL A 350 -11.93 -17.64 0.40
CA VAL A 350 -13.07 -18.11 1.20
C VAL A 350 -13.54 -19.43 0.64
N GLU A 351 -13.52 -20.46 1.48
CA GLU A 351 -13.94 -21.82 1.12
C GLU A 351 -15.09 -22.24 2.02
N GLU A 352 -16.06 -22.90 1.44
CA GLU A 352 -17.15 -23.54 2.20
C GLU A 352 -16.59 -24.77 2.96
N THR A 353 -17.16 -25.06 4.12
CA THR A 353 -16.81 -26.25 4.92
C THR A 353 -17.93 -27.29 4.84
N ASP A 354 -17.74 -28.44 5.48
CA ASP A 354 -18.81 -29.45 5.61
C ASP A 354 -20.02 -28.91 6.42
N SER A 355 -19.82 -27.86 7.20
CA SER A 355 -20.89 -27.16 7.91
C SER A 355 -21.39 -25.97 7.10
N PRO A 356 -22.69 -25.82 6.85
CA PRO A 356 -23.24 -24.68 6.14
C PRO A 356 -23.13 -23.35 6.91
N ASP A 357 -22.80 -23.43 8.19
CA ASP A 357 -22.68 -22.27 9.09
C ASP A 357 -21.22 -21.84 9.33
N ALA A 358 -20.27 -22.44 8.62
CA ALA A 358 -18.84 -22.16 8.77
C ALA A 358 -18.12 -22.03 7.43
N PHE A 359 -17.15 -21.11 7.37
CA PHE A 359 -16.34 -20.80 6.19
C PHE A 359 -14.87 -20.77 6.59
N ARG A 360 -14.00 -21.37 5.77
CA ARG A 360 -12.55 -21.21 5.90
C ARG A 360 -12.14 -19.94 5.19
N VAL A 361 -11.54 -19.02 5.93
CA VAL A 361 -11.09 -17.74 5.43
C VAL A 361 -9.58 -17.67 5.55
N SER A 362 -8.89 -17.60 4.42
CA SER A 362 -7.43 -17.58 4.34
C SER A 362 -6.94 -16.21 3.91
N GLY A 363 -5.95 -15.69 4.61
CA GLY A 363 -5.35 -14.38 4.34
C GLY A 363 -3.82 -14.41 4.47
N ARG A 364 -3.20 -13.29 4.13
CA ARG A 364 -1.73 -13.16 4.12
C ARG A 364 -1.09 -13.23 5.49
N GLY A 365 -1.82 -12.82 6.54
CA GLY A 365 -1.29 -12.78 7.91
C GLY A 365 -2.37 -12.48 8.94
N GLU A 366 -1.98 -12.45 10.23
CA GLU A 366 -2.89 -12.15 11.34
C GLU A 366 -3.51 -10.75 11.24
N LEU A 367 -2.71 -9.75 10.86
CA LEU A 367 -3.20 -8.37 10.73
C LEU A 367 -4.28 -8.27 9.66
N HIS A 368 -4.06 -8.91 8.51
CA HIS A 368 -5.01 -8.92 7.40
C HIS A 368 -6.39 -9.46 7.84
N LEU A 369 -6.41 -10.65 8.45
CA LEU A 369 -7.67 -11.24 8.96
C LEU A 369 -8.26 -10.44 10.12
N SER A 370 -7.44 -9.83 10.99
CA SER A 370 -7.93 -9.00 12.09
C SER A 370 -8.62 -7.72 11.60
N VAL A 371 -8.13 -7.15 10.51
CA VAL A 371 -8.76 -5.98 9.85
C VAL A 371 -10.12 -6.38 9.27
N LEU A 372 -10.20 -7.53 8.59
CA LEU A 372 -11.47 -8.04 8.08
C LEU A 372 -12.48 -8.28 9.21
N ILE A 373 -12.08 -8.96 10.29
CA ILE A 373 -12.92 -9.22 11.46
C ILE A 373 -13.47 -7.92 12.04
N GLU A 374 -12.61 -6.93 12.24
CA GLU A 374 -12.99 -5.65 12.83
C GLU A 374 -13.90 -4.84 11.91
N ASN A 375 -13.65 -4.83 10.61
CA ASN A 375 -14.54 -4.20 9.62
C ASN A 375 -15.93 -4.83 9.65
N MET A 376 -16.02 -6.15 9.67
CA MET A 376 -17.29 -6.88 9.75
C MET A 376 -18.03 -6.58 11.05
N ARG A 377 -17.32 -6.58 12.19
CA ARG A 377 -17.89 -6.24 13.50
C ARG A 377 -18.51 -4.83 13.49
N ARG A 378 -17.82 -3.82 12.97
CA ARG A 378 -18.31 -2.43 12.87
C ARG A 378 -19.51 -2.29 11.93
N GLN A 379 -19.60 -3.14 10.93
CA GLN A 379 -20.77 -3.21 10.03
C GLN A 379 -21.98 -3.91 10.65
N GLY A 380 -21.89 -4.38 11.90
CA GLY A 380 -22.96 -5.02 12.65
C GLY A 380 -23.09 -6.53 12.42
N TYR A 381 -22.03 -7.17 11.89
CA TYR A 381 -21.97 -8.63 11.80
C TYR A 381 -21.54 -9.20 13.15
N GLU A 382 -22.24 -10.26 13.59
CA GLU A 382 -21.90 -11.05 14.76
C GLU A 382 -21.58 -12.46 14.32
N PHE A 383 -20.38 -12.93 14.64
CA PHE A 383 -19.86 -14.23 14.26
C PHE A 383 -18.75 -14.66 15.22
N GLN A 384 -18.37 -15.90 15.18
CA GLN A 384 -17.23 -16.42 15.92
C GLN A 384 -16.11 -16.82 14.97
N VAL A 385 -14.87 -16.81 15.48
CA VAL A 385 -13.68 -17.19 14.72
C VAL A 385 -12.85 -18.21 15.48
N SER A 386 -12.21 -19.12 14.76
CA SER A 386 -11.22 -20.04 15.33
C SER A 386 -9.91 -19.31 15.66
N LYS A 387 -9.00 -20.00 16.33
CA LYS A 387 -7.61 -19.59 16.38
C LYS A 387 -7.00 -19.60 14.97
N PRO A 388 -6.05 -18.71 14.68
CA PRO A 388 -5.34 -18.75 13.40
C PRO A 388 -4.48 -20.01 13.30
N GLU A 389 -4.48 -20.61 12.12
CA GLU A 389 -3.66 -21.75 11.75
C GLU A 389 -2.84 -21.41 10.51
N VAL A 390 -1.65 -22.00 10.38
CA VAL A 390 -0.85 -21.81 9.16
C VAL A 390 -1.34 -22.76 8.06
N LEU A 391 -1.33 -22.25 6.83
CA LEU A 391 -1.60 -23.05 5.65
C LEU A 391 -0.36 -23.88 5.31
N ILE A 392 -0.50 -25.20 5.43
CA ILE A 392 0.53 -26.13 5.02
C ILE A 392 0.38 -26.42 3.52
N GLN A 393 1.44 -26.22 2.78
CA GLN A 393 1.55 -26.62 1.38
C GLN A 393 2.30 -27.94 1.28
N TYR A 394 2.23 -28.57 0.10
CA TYR A 394 2.97 -29.80 -0.20
C TYR A 394 3.76 -29.58 -1.49
N ASP A 395 5.02 -29.96 -1.50
CA ASP A 395 5.84 -29.96 -2.70
C ASP A 395 5.45 -31.09 -3.67
N GLU A 396 6.07 -31.13 -4.83
CA GLU A 396 5.86 -32.16 -5.86
C GLU A 396 6.17 -33.58 -5.35
N ASN A 397 6.97 -33.71 -4.29
CA ASN A 397 7.35 -34.98 -3.65
C ASN A 397 6.46 -35.35 -2.47
N GLY A 398 5.46 -34.54 -2.14
CA GLY A 398 4.54 -34.73 -1.02
C GLY A 398 5.12 -34.33 0.34
N ASN A 399 6.25 -33.60 0.40
CA ASN A 399 6.79 -33.07 1.64
C ASN A 399 5.98 -31.87 2.10
N LYS A 400 5.78 -31.77 3.41
CA LYS A 400 5.09 -30.63 4.01
C LYS A 400 5.98 -29.39 3.99
N LEU A 401 5.45 -28.31 3.44
CA LEU A 401 6.02 -26.96 3.47
C LEU A 401 5.20 -26.08 4.40
N GLU A 402 5.84 -25.54 5.43
CA GLU A 402 5.21 -24.52 6.27
C GLU A 402 5.72 -23.11 5.90
N PRO A 403 4.89 -22.08 5.98
CA PRO A 403 5.32 -20.72 5.72
C PRO A 403 6.32 -20.26 6.78
N VAL A 404 7.38 -19.59 6.33
CA VAL A 404 8.36 -18.91 7.18
C VAL A 404 8.40 -17.44 6.86
N GLU A 405 8.69 -16.63 7.87
CA GLU A 405 8.75 -15.18 7.75
C GLU A 405 10.12 -14.67 8.15
N LYS A 406 10.58 -13.62 7.49
CA LYS A 406 11.73 -12.84 7.92
C LYS A 406 11.24 -11.81 8.94
N MET A 407 11.52 -12.07 10.21
CA MET A 407 11.23 -11.14 11.30
C MET A 407 12.40 -10.17 11.47
N VAL A 408 12.11 -8.87 11.46
CA VAL A 408 13.08 -7.82 11.77
C VAL A 408 12.55 -6.99 12.93
N CYS A 409 13.37 -6.77 13.94
CA CYS A 409 13.02 -5.90 15.06
C CYS A 409 14.22 -5.04 15.50
N ASP A 410 13.92 -3.81 15.86
CA ASP A 410 14.87 -2.85 16.40
C ASP A 410 14.52 -2.59 17.87
N VAL A 411 15.43 -2.96 18.78
CA VAL A 411 15.20 -2.86 20.23
C VAL A 411 16.41 -2.23 20.93
N PRO A 412 16.22 -1.54 22.07
CA PRO A 412 17.34 -1.19 22.94
C PRO A 412 18.14 -2.44 23.30
N SER A 413 19.48 -2.31 23.36
CA SER A 413 20.39 -3.44 23.59
C SER A 413 20.09 -4.24 24.86
N GLU A 414 19.53 -3.60 25.89
CA GLU A 414 19.10 -4.25 27.14
C GLU A 414 17.99 -5.30 26.97
N TYR A 415 17.15 -5.18 25.92
CA TYR A 415 16.04 -6.12 25.64
C TYR A 415 16.39 -7.19 24.60
N ALA A 416 17.52 -7.04 23.89
CA ALA A 416 17.91 -7.96 22.82
C ALA A 416 17.97 -9.42 23.27
N GLY A 417 18.52 -9.66 24.46
CA GLY A 417 18.63 -11.02 25.04
C GLY A 417 17.27 -11.69 25.25
N ALA A 418 16.26 -10.96 25.73
CA ALA A 418 14.92 -11.47 25.96
C ALA A 418 14.22 -11.84 24.63
N VAL A 419 14.40 -11.01 23.60
CA VAL A 419 13.88 -11.26 22.25
C VAL A 419 14.51 -12.51 21.65
N ILE A 420 15.85 -12.62 21.69
CA ILE A 420 16.60 -13.76 21.15
C ILE A 420 16.14 -15.07 21.82
N GLU A 421 16.04 -15.09 23.16
CA GLU A 421 15.58 -16.26 23.89
C GLU A 421 14.17 -16.69 23.48
N LYS A 422 13.23 -15.73 23.45
CA LYS A 422 11.82 -16.04 23.14
C LYS A 422 11.63 -16.49 21.70
N ILE A 423 12.26 -15.84 20.75
CA ILE A 423 12.21 -16.25 19.35
C ILE A 423 12.87 -17.60 19.13
N GLY A 424 13.99 -17.88 19.79
CA GLY A 424 14.63 -19.20 19.76
C GLY A 424 13.71 -20.32 20.27
N ARG A 425 12.96 -20.09 21.36
CA ARG A 425 11.92 -21.04 21.86
C ARG A 425 10.78 -21.26 20.85
N ARG A 426 10.49 -20.26 20.01
CA ARG A 426 9.48 -20.30 18.93
C ARG A 426 10.04 -20.84 17.61
N ARG A 427 11.24 -21.45 17.65
CA ARG A 427 11.97 -22.03 16.51
C ARG A 427 12.45 -21.01 15.47
N GLY A 428 12.61 -19.76 15.87
CA GLY A 428 13.29 -18.77 15.03
C GLY A 428 14.80 -19.00 15.01
N VAL A 429 15.38 -18.81 13.85
CA VAL A 429 16.83 -18.85 13.63
C VAL A 429 17.27 -17.41 13.44
N MET A 430 18.28 -16.98 14.20
CA MET A 430 18.84 -15.64 14.06
C MET A 430 19.74 -15.60 12.83
N ASP A 431 19.43 -14.70 11.89
CA ASP A 431 20.17 -14.51 10.65
C ASP A 431 21.24 -13.42 10.82
N ASN A 432 20.89 -12.32 11.51
CA ASN A 432 21.78 -11.17 11.68
C ASN A 432 21.49 -10.41 12.98
N MET A 433 22.53 -9.73 13.48
CA MET A 433 22.45 -8.81 14.61
C MET A 433 23.41 -7.64 14.36
N SER A 434 22.90 -6.40 14.39
CA SER A 434 23.70 -5.19 14.16
C SER A 434 23.25 -4.05 15.07
N GLY A 435 24.13 -3.05 15.25
CA GLY A 435 23.88 -1.88 16.11
C GLY A 435 24.52 -2.01 17.50
N MET A 436 24.59 -0.90 18.25
CA MET A 436 25.18 -0.83 19.59
C MET A 436 24.16 -0.47 20.67
N ASP A 437 23.64 0.74 20.67
CA ASP A 437 22.66 1.20 21.66
C ASP A 437 21.24 0.70 21.34
N ARG A 438 20.87 0.75 20.07
CA ARG A 438 19.73 0.03 19.50
C ARG A 438 20.25 -1.09 18.64
N VAL A 439 19.74 -2.28 18.88
CA VAL A 439 20.16 -3.50 18.18
C VAL A 439 19.07 -3.92 17.21
N ARG A 440 19.46 -4.10 15.97
CA ARG A 440 18.64 -4.73 14.95
C ARG A 440 18.86 -6.21 14.98
N LEU A 441 17.78 -6.97 15.15
CA LEU A 441 17.77 -8.41 15.14
C LEU A 441 16.96 -8.90 13.92
N GLU A 442 17.54 -9.80 13.16
CA GLU A 442 16.90 -10.44 12.01
C GLU A 442 16.81 -11.95 12.25
N PHE A 443 15.63 -12.49 12.03
CA PHE A 443 15.34 -13.92 12.23
C PHE A 443 14.55 -14.49 11.06
N THR A 444 14.79 -15.75 10.75
CA THR A 444 13.87 -16.59 9.98
C THR A 444 13.03 -17.41 10.96
N VAL A 445 11.72 -17.19 10.97
CA VAL A 445 10.79 -17.78 11.97
C VAL A 445 9.63 -18.45 11.25
N PRO A 446 9.24 -19.69 11.64
CA PRO A 446 7.98 -20.26 11.16
C PRO A 446 6.79 -19.36 11.54
N SER A 447 5.90 -19.07 10.59
CA SER A 447 4.77 -18.14 10.83
C SER A 447 3.94 -18.51 12.05
N ARG A 448 3.74 -19.83 12.33
CA ARG A 448 3.08 -20.30 13.56
C ARG A 448 3.80 -19.89 14.85
N GLY A 449 5.10 -19.64 14.78
CA GLY A 449 5.90 -19.18 15.92
C GLY A 449 5.66 -17.71 16.26
N LEU A 450 5.13 -16.92 15.34
CA LEU A 450 4.87 -15.49 15.52
C LEU A 450 3.46 -15.21 16.07
N PHE A 451 2.55 -16.17 16.04
CA PHE A 451 1.19 -15.98 16.56
C PHE A 451 1.23 -15.53 18.03
N GLY A 452 0.61 -14.38 18.30
CA GLY A 452 0.55 -13.77 19.62
C GLY A 452 1.88 -13.20 20.13
N TYR A 453 2.98 -13.31 19.39
CA TYR A 453 4.29 -12.82 19.83
C TYR A 453 4.34 -11.30 19.97
N ARG A 454 3.60 -10.54 19.14
CA ARG A 454 3.56 -9.08 19.20
C ARG A 454 3.23 -8.55 20.60
N SER A 455 2.25 -9.14 21.28
CA SER A 455 1.86 -8.73 22.62
C SER A 455 2.96 -9.02 23.67
N GLU A 456 3.64 -10.18 23.54
CA GLU A 456 4.78 -10.51 24.39
C GLU A 456 5.95 -9.57 24.13
N PHE A 457 6.26 -9.29 22.86
CA PHE A 457 7.32 -8.38 22.46
C PHE A 457 7.12 -6.98 23.07
N MET A 458 5.92 -6.41 22.94
CA MET A 458 5.60 -5.11 23.53
C MET A 458 5.75 -5.10 25.05
N THR A 459 5.39 -6.19 25.72
CA THR A 459 5.57 -6.32 27.18
C THR A 459 7.03 -6.40 27.57
N ASP A 460 7.81 -7.22 26.85
CA ASP A 460 9.22 -7.45 27.17
C ASP A 460 10.10 -6.23 26.89
N THR A 461 9.74 -5.44 25.91
CA THR A 461 10.50 -4.25 25.46
C THR A 461 9.96 -2.93 26.06
N ARG A 462 8.93 -3.01 26.88
CA ARG A 462 8.25 -1.86 27.49
C ARG A 462 7.65 -0.87 26.49
N GLY A 463 7.18 -1.38 25.36
CA GLY A 463 6.51 -0.62 24.33
C GLY A 463 7.36 -0.35 23.13
#